data_a4340645f8227798ef107c9c4838dd30
#
_entry.id   a4340645f8227798ef107c9c4838dd30
#
_cell.length_a   1.000
_cell.length_b   1.000
_cell.length_c   1.000
_cell.angle_alpha   90.00
_cell.angle_beta   90.00
_cell.angle_gamma   90.00
#
_symmetry.space_group_name_H-M   'P 1'
#
loop_
_entity.id
_entity.type
_entity.pdbx_description
1 polymer ?
#
loop_
_entity_poly.entity_id
_entity_poly.type
_entity_poly.pdbx_seq_one_letter_code
_entity_poly.pdbx_strand_id
1 'polypeptide(L)'
;MKEIIEDLFKIYNSLIDSNNVIIYQTINQKYTSIDKSMLTAYLYIQGLVQMQKNDNEAKEKIINYLVKQSITSETGNLNLAIIEDGKQEEYKKILNNLIREKFKYRNRILRKLKVDYKILEPKLDYDNLILFFEDLADLFIMIDLYSNGNKSAYDEIQRIITKLDSKWTSRENFESEEVYEEIIDIITAIKETEDLSDKEYKVSNYYNLAKVVINLRNIKRYTSSTFIVSENVLFHSYALSVITVAVCEYLENQGEEINKPEAVFKALFHDFAEFTGNEIVTQIKNHNEELKTMFRKIEANDEEKLRGYIGDVLCGITTSYTTGLEGYIAETLDKLVGVMKIWIEIGYMNNYKALKLLSAVYQEKFRNLYMENERIHNLKNRTFFKSLVLNMYMYIKRNILKVDEEFLLQYFTEEEIIKYNEEIDELERKID
;
A
#
# COMPACT_ATOMS: atom_id res chain seq x y z
N MET A 1 -10.07 -8.08 -20.87
CA MET A 1 -9.18 -6.93 -20.64
C MET A 1 -9.91 -5.67 -20.17
N LYS A 2 -10.89 -5.12 -20.90
CA LYS A 2 -11.64 -3.92 -20.48
C LYS A 2 -12.26 -4.05 -19.07
N GLU A 3 -12.89 -5.18 -18.78
CA GLU A 3 -13.51 -5.45 -17.47
C GLU A 3 -12.51 -5.42 -16.32
N ILE A 4 -11.28 -5.92 -16.55
CA ILE A 4 -10.20 -5.90 -15.53
C ILE A 4 -9.79 -4.46 -15.25
N ILE A 5 -9.58 -3.68 -16.28
CA ILE A 5 -9.15 -2.28 -16.15
C ILE A 5 -10.19 -1.49 -15.37
N GLU A 6 -11.47 -1.65 -15.72
CA GLU A 6 -12.56 -1.03 -14.98
C GLU A 6 -12.58 -1.47 -13.50
N ASP A 7 -12.32 -2.75 -13.22
CA ASP A 7 -12.27 -3.28 -11.87
C ASP A 7 -11.06 -2.69 -11.09
N LEU A 8 -9.88 -2.59 -11.71
CA LEU A 8 -8.70 -1.98 -11.09
C LEU A 8 -8.92 -0.50 -10.75
N PHE A 9 -9.51 0.29 -11.66
CA PHE A 9 -9.85 1.69 -11.38
C PHE A 9 -10.87 1.84 -10.25
N LYS A 10 -11.85 0.94 -10.17
CA LYS A 10 -12.84 0.95 -9.09
C LYS A 10 -12.24 0.55 -7.74
N ILE A 11 -11.29 -0.41 -7.74
CA ILE A 11 -10.52 -0.74 -6.54
C ILE A 11 -9.75 0.50 -6.09
N TYR A 12 -9.00 1.12 -6.99
CA TYR A 12 -8.17 2.28 -6.66
C TYR A 12 -8.99 3.47 -6.13
N ASN A 13 -10.13 3.78 -6.75
CA ASN A 13 -11.08 4.78 -6.24
C ASN A 13 -11.52 4.47 -4.81
N SER A 14 -11.87 3.21 -4.55
CA SER A 14 -12.25 2.75 -3.23
C SER A 14 -11.15 2.95 -2.19
N LEU A 15 -9.89 2.75 -2.58
CA LEU A 15 -8.75 2.95 -1.69
C LEU A 15 -8.57 4.43 -1.35
N ILE A 16 -8.80 5.34 -2.31
CA ILE A 16 -8.76 6.79 -2.05
C ILE A 16 -9.84 7.19 -1.05
N ASP A 17 -11.07 6.69 -1.22
CA ASP A 17 -12.14 6.96 -0.26
C ASP A 17 -11.77 6.45 1.14
N SER A 18 -11.18 5.25 1.22
CA SER A 18 -10.73 4.65 2.47
C SER A 18 -9.60 5.42 3.14
N ASN A 19 -8.72 6.06 2.37
CA ASN A 19 -7.64 6.90 2.90
C ASN A 19 -8.14 8.19 3.57
N ASN A 20 -9.42 8.54 3.39
CA ASN A 20 -10.03 9.68 4.05
C ASN A 20 -10.64 9.34 5.43
N VAL A 21 -10.62 8.07 5.84
CA VAL A 21 -11.14 7.65 7.16
C VAL A 21 -10.11 7.95 8.25
N ILE A 22 -10.30 9.06 8.94
CA ILE A 22 -9.42 9.52 10.01
C ILE A 22 -9.76 8.76 11.31
N ILE A 23 -8.77 8.12 11.93
CA ILE A 23 -8.91 7.41 13.21
C ILE A 23 -8.37 8.24 14.39
N TYR A 24 -7.28 8.98 14.15
CA TYR A 24 -6.70 9.87 15.14
C TYR A 24 -6.39 11.22 14.52
N GLN A 25 -6.72 12.30 15.21
CA GLN A 25 -6.47 13.65 14.70
C GLN A 25 -6.04 14.59 15.82
N THR A 26 -5.01 15.37 15.54
CA THR A 26 -4.58 16.55 16.29
C THR A 26 -4.62 17.77 15.39
N ILE A 27 -4.24 18.95 15.95
CA ILE A 27 -4.14 20.19 15.15
C ILE A 27 -3.14 20.02 13.98
N ASN A 28 -2.05 19.28 14.21
CA ASN A 28 -0.93 19.21 13.26
C ASN A 28 -0.81 17.85 12.54
N GLN A 29 -1.48 16.82 13.03
CA GLN A 29 -1.34 15.45 12.53
C GLN A 29 -2.70 14.75 12.46
N LYS A 30 -2.84 13.89 11.47
CA LYS A 30 -3.97 12.97 11.33
C LYS A 30 -3.45 11.61 10.93
N TYR A 31 -4.00 10.56 11.50
CA TYR A 31 -3.78 9.18 11.09
C TYR A 31 -5.06 8.60 10.50
N THR A 32 -4.92 7.90 9.38
CA THR A 32 -6.03 7.22 8.73
C THR A 32 -6.06 5.74 9.10
N SER A 33 -7.17 5.08 8.80
CA SER A 33 -7.28 3.62 8.98
C SER A 33 -6.25 2.87 8.12
N ILE A 34 -5.88 3.41 6.97
CA ILE A 34 -4.85 2.83 6.10
C ILE A 34 -3.47 2.96 6.74
N ASP A 35 -3.14 4.11 7.34
CA ASP A 35 -1.86 4.30 8.05
C ASP A 35 -1.67 3.24 9.14
N LYS A 36 -2.72 3.00 9.95
CA LYS A 36 -2.71 1.94 10.98
C LYS A 36 -2.56 0.55 10.34
N SER A 37 -3.33 0.25 9.30
CA SER A 37 -3.32 -1.05 8.64
C SER A 37 -1.95 -1.37 8.02
N MET A 38 -1.31 -0.38 7.42
CA MET A 38 0.04 -0.53 6.88
C MET A 38 1.08 -0.73 7.98
N LEU A 39 0.99 0.06 9.05
CA LEU A 39 1.88 -0.13 10.20
C LEU A 39 1.70 -1.54 10.80
N THR A 40 0.47 -2.00 10.99
CA THR A 40 0.17 -3.36 11.43
C THR A 40 0.81 -4.41 10.51
N ALA A 41 0.67 -4.24 9.20
CA ALA A 41 1.23 -5.17 8.22
C ALA A 41 2.76 -5.26 8.30
N TYR A 42 3.44 -4.13 8.39
CA TYR A 42 4.90 -4.12 8.50
C TYR A 42 5.38 -4.72 9.83
N LEU A 43 4.71 -4.41 10.94
CA LEU A 43 5.02 -5.00 12.24
C LEU A 43 4.82 -6.52 12.23
N TYR A 44 3.75 -7.01 11.62
CA TYR A 44 3.50 -8.44 11.45
C TYR A 44 4.59 -9.11 10.62
N ILE A 45 4.98 -8.51 9.48
CA ILE A 45 6.05 -9.03 8.64
C ILE A 45 7.38 -9.07 9.42
N GLN A 46 7.68 -8.04 10.22
CA GLN A 46 8.84 -8.03 11.12
C GLN A 46 8.77 -9.18 12.13
N GLY A 47 7.60 -9.44 12.71
CA GLY A 47 7.38 -10.57 13.61
C GLY A 47 7.67 -11.91 12.93
N LEU A 48 7.19 -12.12 11.70
CA LEU A 48 7.51 -13.32 10.93
C LEU A 48 9.02 -13.49 10.70
N VAL A 49 9.72 -12.39 10.43
CA VAL A 49 11.19 -12.41 10.25
C VAL A 49 11.89 -12.77 11.56
N GLN A 50 11.48 -12.20 12.70
CA GLN A 50 12.08 -12.48 14.01
C GLN A 50 11.89 -13.94 14.43
N MET A 51 10.69 -14.48 14.19
CA MET A 51 10.36 -15.88 14.48
C MET A 51 10.87 -16.86 13.39
N GLN A 52 11.57 -16.36 12.37
CA GLN A 52 12.02 -17.13 11.20
C GLN A 52 10.89 -17.92 10.51
N LYS A 53 9.65 -17.43 10.60
CA LYS A 53 8.48 -18.02 9.98
C LYS A 53 8.31 -17.46 8.57
N ASN A 54 8.58 -18.29 7.57
CA ASN A 54 8.50 -17.91 6.16
C ASN A 54 7.48 -18.75 5.39
N ASP A 55 6.45 -19.24 6.08
CA ASP A 55 5.43 -20.05 5.43
C ASP A 55 4.43 -19.20 4.65
N ASN A 56 3.83 -19.80 3.63
CA ASN A 56 2.91 -19.12 2.74
C ASN A 56 1.58 -18.80 3.44
N GLU A 57 1.18 -19.58 4.45
CA GLU A 57 -0.06 -19.31 5.18
C GLU A 57 0.03 -18.00 5.95
N ALA A 58 1.12 -17.77 6.69
CA ALA A 58 1.37 -16.54 7.42
C ALA A 58 1.36 -15.31 6.50
N LYS A 59 1.99 -15.44 5.32
CA LYS A 59 2.02 -14.37 4.31
C LYS A 59 0.65 -14.09 3.71
N GLU A 60 -0.11 -15.13 3.38
CA GLU A 60 -1.48 -15.00 2.87
C GLU A 60 -2.42 -14.32 3.89
N LYS A 61 -2.23 -14.55 5.19
CA LYS A 61 -3.03 -13.91 6.23
C LYS A 61 -2.88 -12.39 6.21
N ILE A 62 -1.67 -11.86 6.12
CA ILE A 62 -1.46 -10.42 6.08
C ILE A 62 -1.96 -9.80 4.78
N ILE A 63 -1.83 -10.50 3.65
CA ILE A 63 -2.38 -10.06 2.38
C ILE A 63 -3.91 -9.95 2.47
N ASN A 64 -4.56 -10.98 3.01
CA ASN A 64 -6.00 -10.96 3.24
C ASN A 64 -6.43 -9.84 4.19
N TYR A 65 -5.64 -9.58 5.24
CA TYR A 65 -5.86 -8.46 6.15
C TYR A 65 -5.85 -7.12 5.41
N LEU A 66 -4.80 -6.83 4.62
CA LEU A 66 -4.69 -5.58 3.85
C LEU A 66 -5.87 -5.39 2.88
N VAL A 67 -6.24 -6.44 2.14
CA VAL A 67 -7.37 -6.37 1.21
C VAL A 67 -8.69 -6.15 1.97
N LYS A 68 -8.87 -6.76 3.14
CA LYS A 68 -10.06 -6.53 3.98
C LYS A 68 -10.14 -5.10 4.47
N GLN A 69 -9.04 -4.53 4.93
CA GLN A 69 -9.01 -3.15 5.41
C GLN A 69 -9.42 -2.16 4.31
N SER A 70 -9.12 -2.43 3.05
CA SER A 70 -9.56 -1.61 1.93
C SER A 70 -11.09 -1.53 1.81
N ILE A 71 -11.81 -2.47 2.41
CA ILE A 71 -13.27 -2.58 2.32
C ILE A 71 -13.93 -2.10 3.59
N THR A 72 -13.33 -2.41 4.74
CA THR A 72 -13.92 -2.13 6.05
C THR A 72 -13.62 -0.73 6.55
N SER A 73 -12.59 -0.08 6.03
CA SER A 73 -12.18 1.24 6.48
C SER A 73 -13.26 2.33 6.33
N GLU A 74 -14.13 2.23 5.34
CA GLU A 74 -15.27 3.17 5.20
C GLU A 74 -16.35 3.02 6.29
N THR A 75 -16.41 1.86 6.93
CA THR A 75 -17.42 1.57 7.97
C THR A 75 -16.82 1.67 9.38
N GLY A 76 -15.50 1.84 9.46
CA GLY A 76 -14.68 1.52 10.61
C GLY A 76 -14.78 2.41 11.83
N ASN A 77 -15.50 3.52 11.78
CA ASN A 77 -15.58 4.42 12.95
C ASN A 77 -16.96 4.51 13.61
N LEU A 78 -17.81 3.52 13.41
CA LEU A 78 -18.88 3.30 14.39
C LEU A 78 -18.22 2.75 15.65
N ASN A 79 -17.93 3.67 16.58
CA ASN A 79 -17.39 3.31 17.89
C ASN A 79 -18.41 2.42 18.62
N LEU A 80 -18.23 1.11 18.51
CA LEU A 80 -19.12 0.13 19.16
C LEU A 80 -19.18 0.31 20.67
N ALA A 81 -18.21 1.05 21.26
CA ALA A 81 -18.22 1.40 22.68
C ALA A 81 -19.33 2.40 23.06
N ILE A 82 -19.91 3.12 22.09
CA ILE A 82 -21.04 4.04 22.32
C ILE A 82 -22.39 3.29 22.27
N ILE A 83 -22.39 2.03 21.86
CA ILE A 83 -23.60 1.22 21.73
C ILE A 83 -23.89 0.56 23.08
N GLU A 84 -25.10 0.75 23.57
CA GLU A 84 -25.59 0.13 24.82
C GLU A 84 -25.29 -1.37 24.87
N ASP A 85 -24.81 -1.84 26.01
CA ASP A 85 -24.58 -3.25 26.26
C ASP A 85 -25.85 -4.07 25.94
N GLY A 86 -25.66 -5.12 25.13
CA GLY A 86 -26.73 -6.00 24.66
C GLY A 86 -27.23 -5.74 23.23
N LYS A 87 -26.94 -4.58 22.64
CA LYS A 87 -27.30 -4.29 21.23
C LYS A 87 -26.15 -4.46 20.25
N GLN A 88 -24.96 -4.77 20.73
CA GLN A 88 -23.74 -4.86 19.92
C GLN A 88 -23.87 -5.90 18.79
N GLU A 89 -24.49 -7.04 19.01
CA GLU A 89 -24.69 -8.08 18.00
C GLU A 89 -25.72 -7.67 16.93
N GLU A 90 -26.77 -6.95 17.30
CA GLU A 90 -27.73 -6.43 16.34
C GLU A 90 -27.10 -5.36 15.45
N TYR A 91 -26.30 -4.47 16.02
CA TYR A 91 -25.53 -3.46 15.27
C TYR A 91 -24.47 -4.07 14.36
N LYS A 92 -23.73 -5.08 14.83
CA LYS A 92 -22.81 -5.86 13.97
C LYS A 92 -23.56 -6.46 12.80
N LYS A 93 -24.77 -6.98 12.99
CA LYS A 93 -25.59 -7.56 11.93
C LYS A 93 -26.08 -6.50 10.94
N ILE A 94 -26.51 -5.34 11.42
CA ILE A 94 -26.90 -4.19 10.59
C ILE A 94 -25.68 -3.67 9.82
N LEU A 95 -24.55 -3.50 10.49
CA LEU A 95 -23.29 -3.08 9.88
C LEU A 95 -22.83 -4.05 8.80
N ASN A 96 -22.85 -5.36 9.08
CA ASN A 96 -22.54 -6.40 8.11
C ASN A 96 -23.50 -6.40 6.90
N ASN A 97 -24.77 -6.08 7.09
CA ASN A 97 -25.73 -5.96 6.01
C ASN A 97 -25.50 -4.68 5.19
N LEU A 98 -25.19 -3.55 5.83
CA LEU A 98 -24.83 -2.31 5.16
C LEU A 98 -23.52 -2.47 4.38
N ILE A 99 -22.52 -3.14 4.97
CA ILE A 99 -21.29 -3.55 4.31
C ILE A 99 -21.61 -4.43 3.09
N ARG A 100 -22.48 -5.43 3.24
CA ARG A 100 -22.91 -6.29 2.13
C ARG A 100 -23.61 -5.51 1.02
N GLU A 101 -24.48 -4.58 1.34
CA GLU A 101 -25.26 -3.86 0.35
C GLU A 101 -24.46 -2.76 -0.36
N LYS A 102 -23.74 -1.93 0.42
CA LYS A 102 -22.88 -0.87 -0.09
C LYS A 102 -21.72 -1.43 -0.91
N PHE A 103 -21.26 -2.64 -0.55
CA PHE A 103 -20.13 -3.32 -1.16
C PHE A 103 -20.51 -4.52 -2.02
N LYS A 104 -21.77 -4.67 -2.40
CA LYS A 104 -22.20 -5.72 -3.35
C LYS A 104 -21.29 -5.81 -4.58
N TYR A 105 -20.80 -4.67 -4.99
CA TYR A 105 -19.89 -4.50 -6.10
C TYR A 105 -18.43 -4.85 -5.71
N ARG A 106 -17.91 -4.33 -4.58
CA ARG A 106 -16.61 -4.71 -4.05
C ARG A 106 -16.56 -6.18 -3.67
N ASN A 107 -17.63 -6.72 -3.08
CA ASN A 107 -17.77 -8.16 -2.79
C ASN A 107 -17.68 -9.02 -4.05
N ARG A 108 -18.12 -8.54 -5.21
CA ARG A 108 -17.93 -9.24 -6.48
C ARG A 108 -16.45 -9.29 -6.87
N ILE A 109 -15.73 -8.18 -6.70
CA ILE A 109 -14.29 -8.10 -6.95
C ILE A 109 -13.53 -9.01 -5.96
N LEU A 110 -13.85 -8.95 -4.67
CA LEU A 110 -13.22 -9.79 -3.65
C LEU A 110 -13.47 -11.28 -3.85
N ARG A 111 -14.66 -11.67 -4.29
CA ARG A 111 -14.92 -13.06 -4.68
C ARG A 111 -14.09 -13.49 -5.88
N LYS A 112 -13.89 -12.59 -6.85
CA LYS A 112 -12.97 -12.84 -7.97
C LYS A 112 -11.52 -12.96 -7.47
N LEU A 113 -11.15 -12.22 -6.42
CA LEU A 113 -9.83 -12.27 -5.78
C LEU A 113 -9.68 -13.42 -4.77
N LYS A 114 -10.70 -14.30 -4.65
CA LYS A 114 -10.74 -15.40 -3.67
C LYS A 114 -10.49 -14.99 -2.22
N VAL A 115 -10.64 -13.71 -1.90
CA VAL A 115 -10.47 -13.20 -0.53
C VAL A 115 -11.69 -13.62 0.29
N ASP A 116 -11.48 -14.39 1.34
CA ASP A 116 -12.52 -14.71 2.30
C ASP A 116 -12.84 -13.49 3.14
N TYR A 117 -14.01 -12.88 2.88
CA TYR A 117 -14.51 -11.70 3.57
C TYR A 117 -15.39 -12.02 4.78
N LYS A 118 -15.52 -13.29 5.18
CA LYS A 118 -16.15 -13.60 6.46
C LYS A 118 -15.32 -12.93 7.55
N ILE A 119 -16.03 -12.26 8.48
CA ILE A 119 -15.41 -11.81 9.73
C ILE A 119 -14.76 -13.06 10.32
N LEU A 120 -13.44 -13.05 10.41
CA LEU A 120 -12.69 -14.18 10.94
C LEU A 120 -13.22 -14.44 12.36
N GLU A 121 -13.74 -15.63 12.59
CA GLU A 121 -13.58 -16.20 13.92
C GLU A 121 -12.06 -16.36 14.08
N PRO A 122 -11.45 -15.73 15.11
CA PRO A 122 -10.01 -15.78 15.25
C PRO A 122 -9.58 -17.25 15.33
N LYS A 123 -8.94 -17.72 14.28
CA LYS A 123 -8.18 -18.95 14.32
C LYS A 123 -6.87 -18.63 14.99
N LEU A 124 -6.50 -19.44 15.94
CA LEU A 124 -5.32 -19.32 16.76
C LEU A 124 -4.04 -19.01 15.95
N ASP A 125 -3.08 -18.37 16.54
CA ASP A 125 -1.78 -17.94 16.01
C ASP A 125 -1.77 -16.72 15.08
N TYR A 126 -1.79 -16.90 13.76
CA TYR A 126 -1.53 -15.79 12.84
C TYR A 126 -2.60 -14.70 12.88
N ASP A 127 -3.87 -15.07 13.09
CA ASP A 127 -4.96 -14.08 13.20
C ASP A 127 -4.81 -13.30 14.53
N ASN A 128 -4.47 -13.99 15.62
CA ASN A 128 -4.19 -13.34 16.91
C ASN A 128 -2.90 -12.51 16.86
N LEU A 129 -1.89 -12.96 16.14
CA LEU A 129 -0.67 -12.20 15.91
C LEU A 129 -0.96 -10.88 15.16
N ILE A 130 -1.80 -10.90 14.12
CA ILE A 130 -2.25 -9.67 13.44
C ILE A 130 -2.96 -8.73 14.40
N LEU A 131 -3.89 -9.24 15.23
CA LEU A 131 -4.61 -8.43 16.21
C LEU A 131 -3.69 -7.87 17.30
N PHE A 132 -2.67 -8.60 17.70
CA PHE A 132 -1.64 -8.11 18.60
C PHE A 132 -0.88 -6.93 17.96
N PHE A 133 -0.46 -7.08 16.70
CA PHE A 133 0.23 -6.01 16.00
C PHE A 133 -0.68 -4.82 15.66
N GLU A 134 -2.00 -4.99 15.57
CA GLU A 134 -2.93 -3.86 15.53
C GLU A 134 -2.91 -3.04 16.82
N ASP A 135 -2.92 -3.73 17.98
CA ASP A 135 -2.83 -3.08 19.28
C ASP A 135 -1.45 -2.40 19.47
N LEU A 136 -0.38 -3.01 18.99
CA LEU A 136 0.97 -2.44 19.00
C LEU A 136 1.11 -1.23 18.06
N ALA A 137 0.47 -1.27 16.90
CA ALA A 137 0.41 -0.13 15.97
C ALA A 137 -0.30 1.07 16.61
N ASP A 138 -1.41 0.85 17.34
CA ASP A 138 -2.06 1.91 18.11
C ASP A 138 -1.10 2.53 19.14
N LEU A 139 -0.33 1.70 19.85
CA LEU A 139 0.67 2.20 20.80
C LEU A 139 1.69 3.12 20.13
N PHE A 140 2.28 2.69 19.02
CA PHE A 140 3.32 3.48 18.34
C PHE A 140 2.76 4.76 17.72
N ILE A 141 1.53 4.75 17.21
CA ILE A 141 0.82 5.96 16.77
C ILE A 141 0.63 6.93 17.94
N MET A 142 0.21 6.45 19.10
CA MET A 142 0.01 7.30 20.29
C MET A 142 1.34 7.87 20.78
N ILE A 143 2.42 7.11 20.76
CA ILE A 143 3.76 7.58 21.10
C ILE A 143 4.22 8.69 20.13
N ASP A 144 3.99 8.52 18.82
CA ASP A 144 4.30 9.57 17.85
C ASP A 144 3.48 10.85 18.11
N LEU A 145 2.19 10.72 18.35
CA LEU A 145 1.34 11.86 18.68
C LEU A 145 1.79 12.57 19.98
N TYR A 146 2.15 11.80 21.00
CA TYR A 146 2.68 12.35 22.25
C TYR A 146 3.99 13.09 22.05
N SER A 147 4.94 12.49 21.31
CA SER A 147 6.24 13.07 20.99
C SER A 147 6.12 14.38 20.18
N ASN A 148 5.06 14.51 19.39
CA ASN A 148 4.73 15.71 18.64
C ASN A 148 3.85 16.71 19.42
N GLY A 149 3.80 16.59 20.74
CA GLY A 149 3.22 17.56 21.66
C GLY A 149 1.76 17.31 22.07
N ASN A 150 1.14 16.20 21.65
CA ASN A 150 -0.18 15.85 22.10
C ASN A 150 -0.14 15.16 23.48
N LYS A 151 -0.11 15.96 24.54
CA LYS A 151 -0.04 15.45 25.93
C LYS A 151 -1.20 14.55 26.32
N SER A 152 -2.39 14.70 25.72
CA SER A 152 -3.54 13.84 26.01
C SER A 152 -3.36 12.39 25.50
N ALA A 153 -2.41 12.14 24.61
CA ALA A 153 -2.09 10.79 24.17
C ALA A 153 -1.44 9.93 25.28
N TYR A 154 -0.94 10.55 26.36
CA TYR A 154 -0.31 9.80 27.45
C TYR A 154 -1.24 8.82 28.14
N ASP A 155 -2.45 9.25 28.47
CA ASP A 155 -3.45 8.37 29.13
C ASP A 155 -3.83 7.20 28.22
N GLU A 156 -3.92 7.46 26.92
CA GLU A 156 -4.20 6.42 25.92
C GLU A 156 -3.03 5.44 25.76
N ILE A 157 -1.79 5.91 25.81
CA ILE A 157 -0.59 5.05 25.85
C ILE A 157 -0.69 4.09 27.04
N GLN A 158 -0.98 4.59 28.24
CA GLN A 158 -1.10 3.76 29.45
C GLN A 158 -2.24 2.73 29.34
N ARG A 159 -3.36 3.15 28.73
CA ARG A 159 -4.51 2.27 28.48
C ARG A 159 -4.15 1.14 27.52
N ILE A 160 -3.42 1.46 26.44
CA ILE A 160 -3.00 0.45 25.44
C ILE A 160 -1.99 -0.52 26.07
N ILE A 161 -1.00 -0.04 26.84
CA ILE A 161 -0.04 -0.91 27.54
C ILE A 161 -0.78 -1.88 28.47
N THR A 162 -1.74 -1.38 29.25
CA THR A 162 -2.57 -2.23 30.13
C THR A 162 -3.37 -3.26 29.34
N LYS A 163 -3.90 -2.88 28.17
CA LYS A 163 -4.62 -3.79 27.27
C LYS A 163 -3.69 -4.87 26.71
N LEU A 164 -2.49 -4.50 26.24
CA LEU A 164 -1.51 -5.46 25.74
C LEU A 164 -1.16 -6.50 26.80
N ASP A 165 -0.86 -6.05 28.03
CA ASP A 165 -0.55 -6.92 29.14
C ASP A 165 -1.72 -7.84 29.49
N SER A 166 -2.93 -7.32 29.66
CA SER A 166 -4.07 -8.11 30.11
C SER A 166 -4.63 -9.06 29.06
N LYS A 167 -4.57 -8.69 27.77
CA LYS A 167 -5.19 -9.46 26.69
C LYS A 167 -4.26 -10.52 26.12
N TRP A 168 -2.96 -10.21 25.97
CA TRP A 168 -2.04 -11.02 25.17
C TRP A 168 -1.09 -11.90 25.99
N THR A 169 -1.06 -11.78 27.31
CA THR A 169 -0.22 -12.63 28.17
C THR A 169 -0.81 -14.01 28.45
N SER A 170 -2.05 -14.29 28.03
CA SER A 170 -2.63 -15.63 28.16
C SER A 170 -2.09 -16.58 27.10
N ARG A 171 -1.49 -17.68 27.52
CA ARG A 171 -0.98 -18.74 26.65
C ARG A 171 -2.06 -19.34 25.74
N GLU A 172 -3.31 -19.32 26.20
CA GLU A 172 -4.47 -19.86 25.49
C GLU A 172 -4.77 -19.16 24.15
N ASN A 173 -4.22 -17.96 23.96
CA ASN A 173 -4.38 -17.19 22.73
C ASN A 173 -3.52 -17.72 21.56
N PHE A 174 -2.57 -18.62 21.85
CA PHE A 174 -1.57 -19.05 20.86
C PHE A 174 -1.33 -20.58 20.94
N GLU A 175 -1.26 -21.24 19.80
CA GLU A 175 -0.88 -22.65 19.70
C GLU A 175 0.64 -22.80 19.67
N SER A 176 1.34 -21.90 18.96
CA SER A 176 2.80 -21.92 18.81
C SER A 176 3.49 -21.27 20.04
N GLU A 177 4.45 -22.00 20.63
CA GLU A 177 5.28 -21.48 21.70
C GLU A 177 6.12 -20.29 21.25
N GLU A 178 6.69 -20.36 20.06
CA GLU A 178 7.53 -19.31 19.48
C GLU A 178 6.77 -17.98 19.29
N VAL A 179 5.50 -18.05 18.84
CA VAL A 179 4.64 -16.87 18.71
C VAL A 179 4.33 -16.28 20.09
N TYR A 180 4.04 -17.13 21.05
CA TYR A 180 3.76 -16.69 22.41
C TYR A 180 4.98 -16.03 23.08
N GLU A 181 6.15 -16.67 22.98
CA GLU A 181 7.41 -16.14 23.53
C GLU A 181 7.75 -14.78 22.90
N GLU A 182 7.63 -14.63 21.59
CA GLU A 182 7.89 -13.35 20.90
C GLU A 182 6.98 -12.23 21.44
N ILE A 183 5.69 -12.51 21.63
CA ILE A 183 4.72 -11.55 22.16
C ILE A 183 5.04 -11.18 23.62
N ILE A 184 5.37 -12.16 24.46
CA ILE A 184 5.74 -11.91 25.86
C ILE A 184 7.00 -11.05 25.95
N ASP A 185 8.01 -11.33 25.13
CA ASP A 185 9.24 -10.54 25.08
C ASP A 185 8.96 -9.08 24.70
N ILE A 186 8.10 -8.84 23.71
CA ILE A 186 7.70 -7.49 23.31
C ILE A 186 6.96 -6.77 24.44
N ILE A 187 5.97 -7.42 25.09
CA ILE A 187 5.20 -6.83 26.18
C ILE A 187 6.10 -6.52 27.37
N THR A 188 6.98 -7.45 27.73
CA THR A 188 7.93 -7.28 28.83
C THR A 188 8.85 -6.09 28.56
N ALA A 189 9.41 -6.02 27.36
CA ALA A 189 10.26 -4.90 26.97
C ALA A 189 9.52 -3.55 27.02
N ILE A 190 8.25 -3.48 26.59
CA ILE A 190 7.45 -2.26 26.69
C ILE A 190 7.24 -1.80 28.14
N LYS A 191 7.13 -2.75 29.07
CA LYS A 191 6.90 -2.44 30.50
C LYS A 191 8.18 -2.06 31.24
N GLU A 192 9.31 -2.59 30.82
CA GLU A 192 10.59 -2.48 31.54
C GLU A 192 11.48 -1.35 31.03
N THR A 193 11.30 -0.90 29.78
CA THR A 193 12.16 0.13 29.20
C THR A 193 11.53 1.51 29.24
N GLU A 194 12.34 2.53 29.55
CA GLU A 194 11.98 3.94 29.36
C GLU A 194 12.27 4.41 27.92
N ASP A 195 13.15 3.72 27.20
CA ASP A 195 13.53 4.00 25.80
C ASP A 195 13.27 2.80 24.90
N LEU A 196 12.16 2.84 24.17
CA LEU A 196 11.77 1.81 23.21
C LEU A 196 12.77 1.65 22.04
N SER A 197 13.71 2.58 21.87
CA SER A 197 14.75 2.47 20.85
C SER A 197 16.01 1.73 21.35
N ASP A 198 16.05 1.34 22.61
CA ASP A 198 17.19 0.61 23.17
C ASP A 198 17.34 -0.76 22.51
N LYS A 199 18.49 -0.97 21.88
CA LYS A 199 18.79 -2.18 21.10
C LYS A 199 18.92 -3.46 21.94
N GLU A 200 19.01 -3.35 23.25
CA GLU A 200 19.02 -4.50 24.16
C GLU A 200 17.65 -5.21 24.18
N TYR A 201 16.58 -4.52 23.80
CA TYR A 201 15.23 -5.07 23.78
C TYR A 201 14.73 -5.39 22.37
N LYS A 202 14.06 -6.53 22.21
CA LYS A 202 13.44 -6.94 20.94
C LYS A 202 12.45 -5.91 20.40
N VAL A 203 11.75 -5.18 21.29
CA VAL A 203 10.78 -4.14 20.90
C VAL A 203 11.41 -3.03 20.07
N SER A 204 12.72 -2.80 20.21
CA SER A 204 13.43 -1.76 19.44
C SER A 204 13.37 -1.98 17.92
N ASN A 205 13.38 -3.23 17.48
CA ASN A 205 13.25 -3.57 16.05
C ASN A 205 11.88 -3.13 15.50
N TYR A 206 10.82 -3.38 16.26
CA TYR A 206 9.46 -2.98 15.90
C TYR A 206 9.27 -1.47 15.98
N TYR A 207 9.80 -0.83 17.00
CA TYR A 207 9.72 0.60 17.19
C TYR A 207 10.49 1.38 16.10
N ASN A 208 11.68 0.92 15.74
CA ASN A 208 12.46 1.53 14.66
C ASN A 208 11.77 1.35 13.30
N LEU A 209 11.20 0.19 13.03
CA LEU A 209 10.38 -0.04 11.85
C LEU A 209 9.15 0.89 11.83
N ALA A 210 8.46 1.04 12.98
CA ALA A 210 7.33 1.96 13.10
C ALA A 210 7.72 3.40 12.75
N LYS A 211 8.89 3.88 13.21
CA LYS A 211 9.41 5.21 12.84
C LYS A 211 9.61 5.36 11.33
N VAL A 212 10.17 4.34 10.66
CA VAL A 212 10.32 4.34 9.20
C VAL A 212 8.95 4.46 8.52
N VAL A 213 7.98 3.63 8.92
CA VAL A 213 6.63 3.64 8.34
C VAL A 213 5.92 4.99 8.56
N ILE A 214 6.03 5.56 9.77
CA ILE A 214 5.48 6.89 10.08
C ILE A 214 6.14 7.98 9.24
N ASN A 215 7.44 7.88 8.97
CA ASN A 215 8.12 8.82 8.07
C ASN A 215 7.60 8.70 6.64
N LEU A 216 7.42 7.50 6.09
CA LEU A 216 6.84 7.28 4.76
C LEU A 216 5.46 7.91 4.60
N ARG A 217 4.64 7.88 5.65
CA ARG A 217 3.34 8.57 5.68
C ARG A 217 3.48 10.09 5.52
N ASN A 218 4.55 10.68 6.03
CA ASN A 218 4.77 12.11 5.98
C ASN A 218 5.32 12.59 4.63
N ILE A 219 5.82 11.69 3.78
CA ILE A 219 6.38 12.01 2.47
C ILE A 219 5.23 12.09 1.47
N LYS A 220 5.02 13.30 0.95
CA LYS A 220 4.00 13.55 -0.08
C LYS A 220 4.56 13.25 -1.46
N ARG A 221 3.82 12.48 -2.24
CA ARG A 221 4.10 12.28 -3.67
C ARG A 221 3.57 13.45 -4.50
N TYR A 222 4.15 13.65 -5.67
CA TYR A 222 3.73 14.68 -6.63
C TYR A 222 3.77 16.11 -6.08
N THR A 223 4.76 16.43 -5.24
CA THR A 223 4.91 17.76 -4.62
C THR A 223 5.14 18.89 -5.65
N SER A 224 5.66 18.55 -6.83
CA SER A 224 5.83 19.48 -7.96
C SER A 224 4.54 19.71 -8.76
N SER A 225 3.46 18.99 -8.46
CA SER A 225 2.20 19.00 -9.20
C SER A 225 1.07 19.53 -8.35
N THR A 226 0.12 20.22 -8.99
CA THR A 226 -1.07 20.76 -8.31
C THR A 226 -2.18 19.72 -8.26
N PHE A 227 -1.93 18.57 -7.60
CA PHE A 227 -2.96 17.56 -7.39
C PHE A 227 -3.92 17.96 -6.28
N ILE A 228 -5.21 17.66 -6.47
CA ILE A 228 -6.30 17.94 -5.53
C ILE A 228 -6.33 16.88 -4.45
N VAL A 229 -6.18 15.61 -4.85
CA VAL A 229 -6.13 14.48 -3.91
C VAL A 229 -4.69 14.25 -3.47
N SER A 230 -4.41 14.52 -2.20
CA SER A 230 -3.08 14.28 -1.63
C SER A 230 -2.79 12.78 -1.57
N GLU A 231 -1.58 12.39 -1.98
CA GLU A 231 -1.06 11.04 -1.87
C GLU A 231 0.29 11.08 -1.15
N ASN A 232 0.49 10.16 -0.22
CA ASN A 232 1.79 9.94 0.42
C ASN A 232 2.36 8.57 0.00
N VAL A 233 3.65 8.36 0.29
CA VAL A 233 4.35 7.12 -0.08
C VAL A 233 3.69 5.89 0.54
N LEU A 234 3.25 5.98 1.81
CA LEU A 234 2.62 4.86 2.50
C LEU A 234 1.30 4.43 1.85
N PHE A 235 0.43 5.40 1.50
CA PHE A 235 -0.81 5.11 0.79
C PHE A 235 -0.55 4.53 -0.60
N HIS A 236 0.45 5.04 -1.31
CA HIS A 236 0.85 4.50 -2.61
C HIS A 236 1.24 3.02 -2.52
N SER A 237 2.12 2.68 -1.57
CA SER A 237 2.53 1.28 -1.33
C SER A 237 1.36 0.37 -0.97
N TYR A 238 0.38 0.89 -0.20
CA TYR A 238 -0.85 0.17 0.10
C TYR A 238 -1.68 -0.08 -1.16
N ALA A 239 -1.95 0.97 -1.94
CA ALA A 239 -2.73 0.86 -3.17
C ALA A 239 -2.06 -0.10 -4.17
N LEU A 240 -0.74 0.03 -4.34
CA LEU A 240 0.03 -0.88 -5.17
C LEU A 240 -0.11 -2.34 -4.71
N SER A 241 -0.01 -2.60 -3.41
CA SER A 241 -0.12 -3.96 -2.87
C SER A 241 -1.48 -4.59 -3.15
N VAL A 242 -2.59 -3.86 -2.94
CA VAL A 242 -3.94 -4.34 -3.22
C VAL A 242 -4.16 -4.57 -4.72
N ILE A 243 -3.66 -3.68 -5.58
CA ILE A 243 -3.69 -3.85 -7.04
C ILE A 243 -2.86 -5.06 -7.47
N THR A 244 -1.70 -5.29 -6.83
CA THR A 244 -0.85 -6.46 -7.08
C THR A 244 -1.59 -7.76 -6.76
N VAL A 245 -2.30 -7.83 -5.62
CA VAL A 245 -3.15 -8.99 -5.31
C VAL A 245 -4.15 -9.25 -6.42
N ALA A 246 -4.86 -8.22 -6.88
CA ALA A 246 -5.87 -8.34 -7.92
C ALA A 246 -5.29 -8.89 -9.22
N VAL A 247 -4.14 -8.41 -9.63
CA VAL A 247 -3.48 -8.82 -10.87
C VAL A 247 -2.89 -10.23 -10.75
N CYS A 248 -2.27 -10.58 -9.62
CA CYS A 248 -1.76 -11.94 -9.38
C CYS A 248 -2.88 -12.98 -9.42
N GLU A 249 -4.01 -12.74 -8.73
CA GLU A 249 -5.18 -13.62 -8.79
C GLU A 249 -5.70 -13.80 -10.23
N TYR A 250 -5.62 -12.73 -11.00
CA TYR A 250 -6.01 -12.78 -12.40
C TYR A 250 -5.08 -13.65 -13.24
N LEU A 251 -3.77 -13.51 -13.05
CA LEU A 251 -2.75 -14.29 -13.75
C LEU A 251 -2.78 -15.77 -13.34
N GLU A 252 -2.94 -16.08 -12.05
CA GLU A 252 -3.13 -17.44 -11.56
C GLU A 252 -4.36 -18.11 -12.17
N ASN A 253 -5.47 -17.39 -12.34
CA ASN A 253 -6.66 -17.89 -13.02
C ASN A 253 -6.43 -18.13 -14.53
N GLN A 254 -5.37 -17.57 -15.12
CA GLN A 254 -4.92 -17.83 -16.49
C GLN A 254 -3.92 -19.00 -16.56
N GLY A 255 -3.56 -19.58 -15.42
CA GLY A 255 -2.63 -20.70 -15.33
C GLY A 255 -1.16 -20.28 -15.25
N GLU A 256 -0.88 -19.02 -14.88
CA GLU A 256 0.48 -18.59 -14.55
C GLU A 256 0.87 -19.06 -13.15
N GLU A 257 2.10 -19.55 -13.02
CA GLU A 257 2.72 -19.90 -11.74
C GLU A 257 3.40 -18.63 -11.17
N ILE A 258 2.77 -18.00 -10.19
CA ILE A 258 3.25 -16.75 -9.57
C ILE A 258 3.34 -16.93 -8.06
N ASN A 259 4.42 -16.47 -7.47
CA ASN A 259 4.51 -16.32 -6.03
C ASN A 259 3.83 -15.03 -5.59
N LYS A 260 2.48 -15.07 -5.47
CA LYS A 260 1.67 -13.90 -5.10
C LYS A 260 2.16 -13.22 -3.81
N PRO A 261 2.45 -13.95 -2.69
CA PRO A 261 3.00 -13.32 -1.49
C PRO A 261 4.28 -12.54 -1.74
N GLU A 262 5.20 -13.05 -2.55
CA GLU A 262 6.43 -12.37 -2.87
C GLU A 262 6.18 -11.10 -3.70
N ALA A 263 5.30 -11.17 -4.72
CA ALA A 263 4.93 -10.01 -5.52
C ALA A 263 4.34 -8.88 -4.66
N VAL A 264 3.45 -9.23 -3.72
CA VAL A 264 2.82 -8.27 -2.81
C VAL A 264 3.84 -7.69 -1.82
N PHE A 265 4.75 -8.49 -1.29
CA PHE A 265 5.81 -7.99 -0.40
C PHE A 265 6.75 -7.05 -1.14
N LYS A 266 7.13 -7.36 -2.37
CA LYS A 266 7.91 -6.45 -3.22
C LYS A 266 7.16 -5.13 -3.46
N ALA A 267 5.85 -5.19 -3.69
CA ALA A 267 5.01 -3.99 -3.82
C ALA A 267 4.92 -3.18 -2.52
N LEU A 268 4.86 -3.84 -1.35
CA LEU A 268 4.85 -3.15 -0.05
C LEU A 268 6.16 -2.40 0.20
N PHE A 269 7.29 -3.00 -0.13
CA PHE A 269 8.61 -2.48 0.24
C PHE A 269 9.31 -1.67 -0.85
N HIS A 270 8.70 -1.45 -2.04
CA HIS A 270 9.37 -0.84 -3.19
C HIS A 270 9.90 0.58 -2.92
N ASP A 271 9.16 1.41 -2.19
CA ASP A 271 9.52 2.80 -1.86
C ASP A 271 10.03 2.96 -0.41
N PHE A 272 10.38 1.85 0.27
CA PHE A 272 10.79 1.91 1.68
C PHE A 272 12.07 2.72 1.88
N ALA A 273 12.97 2.74 0.90
CA ALA A 273 14.19 3.54 0.92
C ALA A 273 13.93 5.06 0.91
N GLU A 274 12.71 5.50 0.57
CA GLU A 274 12.34 6.92 0.58
C GLU A 274 12.10 7.49 1.99
N PHE A 275 12.16 6.67 3.05
CA PHE A 275 11.90 7.08 4.44
C PHE A 275 12.73 8.27 4.92
N THR A 276 13.86 8.57 4.29
CA THR A 276 14.72 9.73 4.58
C THR A 276 14.15 11.06 4.07
N GLY A 277 13.00 11.03 3.35
CA GLY A 277 12.34 12.23 2.84
C GLY A 277 12.85 12.74 1.50
N ASN A 278 13.66 11.95 0.81
CA ASN A 278 14.29 12.34 -0.45
C ASN A 278 13.58 11.77 -1.68
N GLU A 279 12.29 12.07 -1.88
CA GLU A 279 11.69 11.84 -3.20
C GLU A 279 12.35 12.76 -4.23
N ILE A 280 13.33 12.24 -4.94
CA ILE A 280 14.05 13.00 -5.98
C ILE A 280 13.43 12.64 -7.33
N VAL A 281 12.89 13.65 -7.99
CA VAL A 281 12.28 13.51 -9.31
C VAL A 281 13.25 12.82 -10.28
N THR A 282 12.84 11.71 -10.87
CA THR A 282 13.64 10.86 -11.79
C THR A 282 14.34 11.67 -12.90
N GLN A 283 13.69 12.73 -13.38
CA GLN A 283 14.24 13.65 -14.38
C GLN A 283 15.50 14.38 -13.88
N ILE A 284 15.55 14.72 -12.59
CA ILE A 284 16.73 15.35 -11.98
C ILE A 284 17.83 14.30 -11.79
N LYS A 285 17.48 13.10 -11.32
CA LYS A 285 18.43 12.00 -11.14
C LYS A 285 19.18 11.65 -12.44
N ASN A 286 18.50 11.69 -13.57
CA ASN A 286 19.02 11.27 -14.88
C ASN A 286 19.47 12.43 -15.77
N HIS A 287 19.55 13.66 -15.24
CA HIS A 287 19.89 14.84 -16.07
C HIS A 287 21.31 14.76 -16.65
N ASN A 288 22.29 14.27 -15.89
CA ASN A 288 23.65 14.00 -16.35
C ASN A 288 24.33 12.91 -15.50
N GLU A 289 25.47 12.40 -15.95
CA GLU A 289 26.21 11.29 -15.27
C GLU A 289 26.77 11.71 -13.88
N GLU A 290 27.07 12.98 -13.67
CA GLU A 290 27.55 13.47 -12.39
C GLU A 290 26.44 13.41 -11.33
N LEU A 291 25.26 13.94 -11.64
CA LEU A 291 24.07 13.85 -10.78
C LEU A 291 23.68 12.41 -10.53
N LYS A 292 23.68 11.58 -11.57
CA LYS A 292 23.37 10.16 -11.43
C LYS A 292 24.32 9.43 -10.47
N THR A 293 25.61 9.76 -10.54
CA THR A 293 26.62 9.21 -9.63
C THR A 293 26.44 9.71 -8.20
N MET A 294 26.12 11.00 -8.03
CA MET A 294 25.84 11.58 -6.73
C MET A 294 24.60 10.93 -6.08
N PHE A 295 23.51 10.76 -6.83
CA PHE A 295 22.29 10.13 -6.31
C PHE A 295 22.49 8.66 -5.96
N ARG A 296 23.26 7.89 -6.73
CA ARG A 296 23.62 6.51 -6.35
C ARG A 296 24.34 6.44 -5.01
N LYS A 297 25.21 7.40 -4.69
CA LYS A 297 25.87 7.48 -3.37
C LYS A 297 24.88 7.81 -2.25
N ILE A 298 23.93 8.71 -2.50
CA ILE A 298 22.87 9.04 -1.53
C ILE A 298 22.01 7.82 -1.29
N GLU A 299 21.55 7.15 -2.33
CA GLU A 299 20.74 5.92 -2.25
C GLU A 299 21.47 4.81 -1.47
N ALA A 300 22.75 4.60 -1.73
CA ALA A 300 23.53 3.61 -0.98
C ALA A 300 23.67 3.96 0.51
N ASN A 301 23.84 5.24 0.86
CA ASN A 301 23.91 5.69 2.25
C ASN A 301 22.53 5.58 2.94
N ASP A 302 21.45 5.84 2.21
CA ASP A 302 20.10 5.70 2.75
C ASP A 302 19.72 4.21 2.92
N GLU A 303 20.20 3.32 2.05
CA GLU A 303 20.11 1.87 2.23
C GLU A 303 20.83 1.40 3.49
N GLU A 304 22.04 1.88 3.75
CA GLU A 304 22.78 1.54 4.96
C GLU A 304 22.05 2.00 6.23
N LYS A 305 21.49 3.21 6.21
CA LYS A 305 20.65 3.70 7.32
C LYS A 305 19.42 2.83 7.50
N LEU A 306 18.73 2.52 6.40
CA LEU A 306 17.54 1.66 6.42
C LEU A 306 17.86 0.31 7.03
N ARG A 307 18.97 -0.31 6.62
CA ARG A 307 19.47 -1.59 7.18
C ARG A 307 19.66 -1.52 8.70
N GLY A 308 20.14 -0.40 9.21
CA GLY A 308 20.27 -0.14 10.64
C GLY A 308 18.95 -0.06 11.40
N TYR A 309 17.85 0.29 10.71
CA TYR A 309 16.51 0.40 11.31
C TYR A 309 15.68 -0.87 11.20
N ILE A 310 15.72 -1.56 10.05
CA ILE A 310 14.80 -2.68 9.76
C ILE A 310 15.50 -4.03 9.65
N GLY A 311 16.83 -4.07 9.75
CA GLY A 311 17.64 -5.28 9.62
C GLY A 311 17.86 -5.74 8.18
N ASP A 312 18.73 -6.76 8.04
CA ASP A 312 19.20 -7.24 6.73
C ASP A 312 18.10 -7.86 5.89
N VAL A 313 17.19 -8.62 6.48
CA VAL A 313 16.16 -9.37 5.75
C VAL A 313 15.18 -8.43 5.07
N LEU A 314 14.61 -7.47 5.82
CA LEU A 314 13.66 -6.50 5.25
C LEU A 314 14.36 -5.54 4.28
N CYS A 315 15.58 -5.13 4.60
CA CYS A 315 16.39 -4.33 3.67
C CYS A 315 16.66 -5.09 2.36
N GLY A 316 16.93 -6.40 2.42
CA GLY A 316 17.10 -7.26 1.26
C GLY A 316 15.83 -7.33 0.38
N ILE A 317 14.64 -7.38 0.97
CA ILE A 317 13.37 -7.31 0.22
C ILE A 317 13.27 -5.97 -0.51
N THR A 318 13.56 -4.87 0.18
CA THR A 318 13.51 -3.51 -0.36
C THR A 318 14.45 -3.34 -1.56
N THR A 319 15.70 -3.80 -1.45
CA THR A 319 16.71 -3.62 -2.50
C THR A 319 16.55 -4.58 -3.68
N SER A 320 15.85 -5.69 -3.49
CA SER A 320 15.59 -6.70 -4.52
C SER A 320 14.18 -6.62 -5.13
N TYR A 321 13.42 -5.55 -4.88
CA TYR A 321 12.02 -5.50 -5.28
C TYR A 321 11.80 -5.64 -6.81
N THR A 322 12.74 -5.20 -7.64
CA THR A 322 12.65 -5.31 -9.11
C THR A 322 13.10 -6.66 -9.67
N THR A 323 13.63 -7.57 -8.84
CA THR A 323 14.17 -8.84 -9.32
C THR A 323 13.10 -9.89 -9.57
N GLY A 324 13.32 -10.74 -10.58
CA GLY A 324 12.43 -11.86 -10.90
C GLY A 324 11.11 -11.42 -11.56
N LEU A 325 10.23 -12.39 -11.74
CA LEU A 325 8.89 -12.18 -12.31
C LEU A 325 8.03 -11.31 -11.38
N GLU A 326 8.04 -11.61 -10.09
CA GLU A 326 7.29 -10.92 -9.05
C GLU A 326 7.72 -9.44 -8.94
N GLY A 327 9.02 -9.18 -9.08
CA GLY A 327 9.56 -7.82 -9.13
C GLY A 327 9.13 -7.08 -10.39
N TYR A 328 9.11 -7.74 -11.54
CA TYR A 328 8.58 -7.16 -12.75
C TYR A 328 7.09 -6.78 -12.64
N ILE A 329 6.30 -7.65 -12.01
CA ILE A 329 4.88 -7.37 -11.73
C ILE A 329 4.76 -6.12 -10.87
N ALA A 330 5.46 -6.06 -9.74
CA ALA A 330 5.42 -4.91 -8.82
C ALA A 330 5.84 -3.61 -9.53
N GLU A 331 6.96 -3.62 -10.27
CA GLU A 331 7.46 -2.44 -11.00
C GLU A 331 6.49 -1.96 -12.09
N THR A 332 5.86 -2.89 -12.82
CA THR A 332 4.87 -2.53 -13.84
C THR A 332 3.63 -1.91 -13.21
N LEU A 333 3.14 -2.50 -12.11
CA LEU A 333 1.94 -2.04 -11.44
C LEU A 333 2.18 -0.72 -10.68
N ASP A 334 3.38 -0.43 -10.17
CA ASP A 334 3.74 0.87 -9.61
C ASP A 334 3.45 1.99 -10.62
N LYS A 335 3.91 1.81 -11.85
CA LYS A 335 3.68 2.79 -12.92
C LYS A 335 2.21 2.90 -13.30
N LEU A 336 1.49 1.77 -13.31
CA LEU A 336 0.04 1.76 -13.57
C LEU A 336 -0.75 2.48 -12.48
N VAL A 337 -0.40 2.30 -11.20
CA VAL A 337 -1.02 3.02 -10.07
C VAL A 337 -0.79 4.52 -10.20
N GLY A 338 0.41 4.95 -10.59
CA GLY A 338 0.68 6.36 -10.90
C GLY A 338 -0.23 6.93 -12.01
N VAL A 339 -0.46 6.14 -13.06
CA VAL A 339 -1.40 6.53 -14.14
C VAL A 339 -2.85 6.58 -13.64
N MET A 340 -3.27 5.63 -12.81
CA MET A 340 -4.61 5.65 -12.20
C MET A 340 -4.83 6.90 -11.36
N LYS A 341 -3.82 7.33 -10.60
CA LYS A 341 -3.85 8.56 -9.80
C LYS A 341 -4.10 9.79 -10.69
N ILE A 342 -3.34 9.92 -11.76
CA ILE A 342 -3.49 11.04 -12.71
C ILE A 342 -4.87 11.01 -13.36
N TRP A 343 -5.36 9.81 -13.72
CA TRP A 343 -6.71 9.64 -14.27
C TRP A 343 -7.81 10.13 -13.31
N ILE A 344 -7.70 9.82 -12.02
CA ILE A 344 -8.67 10.28 -11.01
C ILE A 344 -8.66 11.80 -10.90
N GLU A 345 -7.50 12.41 -10.91
CA GLU A 345 -7.37 13.87 -10.89
C GLU A 345 -8.08 14.52 -12.08
N ILE A 346 -8.00 13.92 -13.27
CA ILE A 346 -8.65 14.42 -14.46
C ILE A 346 -10.15 14.12 -14.46
N GLY A 347 -10.49 12.83 -14.28
CA GLY A 347 -11.85 12.33 -14.51
C GLY A 347 -12.85 12.69 -13.41
N TYR A 348 -12.39 12.75 -12.16
CA TYR A 348 -13.26 13.04 -11.01
C TYR A 348 -13.07 14.43 -10.43
N MET A 349 -11.84 14.97 -10.48
CA MET A 349 -11.50 16.26 -9.90
C MET A 349 -11.45 17.38 -10.94
N ASN A 350 -11.65 17.07 -12.22
CA ASN A 350 -11.52 18.02 -13.34
C ASN A 350 -10.18 18.78 -13.33
N ASN A 351 -9.12 18.11 -12.88
CA ASN A 351 -7.79 18.70 -12.80
C ASN A 351 -7.02 18.49 -14.11
N TYR A 352 -7.33 19.29 -15.12
CA TYR A 352 -6.75 19.15 -16.46
C TYR A 352 -5.26 19.47 -16.53
N LYS A 353 -4.67 20.13 -15.52
CA LYS A 353 -3.22 20.32 -15.45
C LYS A 353 -2.48 18.98 -15.32
N ALA A 354 -3.12 17.96 -14.76
CA ALA A 354 -2.59 16.62 -14.67
C ALA A 354 -2.45 15.94 -16.05
N LEU A 355 -3.14 16.40 -17.10
CA LEU A 355 -3.01 15.86 -18.47
C LEU A 355 -1.57 15.95 -19.00
N LYS A 356 -0.86 17.06 -18.75
CA LYS A 356 0.54 17.20 -19.20
C LYS A 356 1.47 16.21 -18.52
N LEU A 357 1.23 15.96 -17.23
CA LEU A 357 1.99 14.95 -16.48
C LEU A 357 1.67 13.54 -16.96
N LEU A 358 0.40 13.25 -17.26
CA LEU A 358 -0.01 11.96 -17.83
C LEU A 358 0.72 11.68 -19.14
N SER A 359 0.77 12.65 -20.04
CA SER A 359 1.49 12.52 -21.31
C SER A 359 2.98 12.23 -21.09
N ALA A 360 3.64 12.98 -20.19
CA ALA A 360 5.06 12.79 -19.90
C ALA A 360 5.36 11.42 -19.27
N VAL A 361 4.55 11.00 -18.28
CA VAL A 361 4.70 9.69 -17.61
C VAL A 361 4.48 8.54 -18.58
N TYR A 362 3.52 8.68 -19.49
CA TYR A 362 3.21 7.66 -20.47
C TYR A 362 4.35 7.45 -21.49
N GLN A 363 4.81 8.52 -22.13
CA GLN A 363 5.78 8.41 -23.22
C GLN A 363 7.12 7.81 -22.77
N GLU A 364 7.60 8.17 -21.60
CA GLU A 364 8.94 7.80 -21.14
C GLU A 364 8.96 6.43 -20.44
N LYS A 365 8.01 6.16 -19.56
CA LYS A 365 8.05 4.98 -18.68
C LYS A 365 7.34 3.77 -19.26
N PHE A 366 6.17 3.94 -19.87
CA PHE A 366 5.40 2.83 -20.41
C PHE A 366 5.99 2.25 -21.68
N ARG A 367 6.49 3.12 -22.58
CA ARG A 367 7.13 2.67 -23.80
C ARG A 367 8.36 1.82 -23.50
N ASN A 368 9.19 2.26 -22.54
CA ASN A 368 10.38 1.52 -22.14
C ASN A 368 10.03 0.18 -21.49
N LEU A 369 9.06 0.14 -20.56
CA LEU A 369 8.57 -1.12 -19.97
C LEU A 369 8.01 -2.07 -21.02
N TYR A 370 7.27 -1.54 -21.98
CA TYR A 370 6.62 -2.33 -23.01
C TYR A 370 7.61 -2.90 -24.03
N MET A 371 8.63 -2.11 -24.45
CA MET A 371 9.51 -2.45 -25.56
C MET A 371 10.77 -3.21 -25.13
N GLU A 372 11.31 -2.96 -23.96
CA GLU A 372 12.69 -3.32 -23.60
C GLU A 372 12.80 -4.42 -22.54
N ASN A 373 11.70 -4.94 -21.99
CA ASN A 373 11.78 -5.83 -20.84
C ASN A 373 11.86 -7.31 -21.22
N GLU A 374 13.07 -7.88 -21.25
CA GLU A 374 13.33 -9.29 -21.53
C GLU A 374 12.62 -10.24 -20.55
N ARG A 375 12.37 -9.81 -19.32
CA ARG A 375 11.66 -10.62 -18.30
C ARG A 375 10.27 -11.05 -18.72
N ILE A 376 9.59 -10.27 -19.58
CA ILE A 376 8.27 -10.62 -20.13
C ILE A 376 8.36 -11.86 -21.05
N HIS A 377 9.52 -12.11 -21.65
CA HIS A 377 9.68 -13.23 -22.59
C HIS A 377 9.46 -14.61 -21.95
N ASN A 378 9.61 -14.70 -20.63
CA ASN A 378 9.45 -15.94 -19.87
C ASN A 378 7.99 -16.19 -19.42
N LEU A 379 7.09 -15.22 -19.58
CA LEU A 379 5.67 -15.39 -19.24
C LEU A 379 4.93 -16.15 -20.34
N LYS A 380 4.20 -17.20 -19.98
CA LYS A 380 3.29 -17.90 -20.89
C LYS A 380 2.30 -16.93 -21.55
N ASN A 381 1.79 -15.96 -20.77
CA ASN A 381 0.84 -14.94 -21.20
C ASN A 381 1.47 -13.53 -21.26
N ARG A 382 2.69 -13.44 -21.80
CA ARG A 382 3.36 -12.12 -21.98
C ARG A 382 2.49 -11.08 -22.70
N THR A 383 1.58 -11.54 -23.55
CA THR A 383 0.56 -10.71 -24.21
C THR A 383 -0.41 -10.08 -23.20
N PHE A 384 -0.60 -10.69 -22.02
CA PHE A 384 -1.48 -10.13 -20.99
C PHE A 384 -0.97 -8.77 -20.49
N PHE A 385 0.28 -8.67 -20.04
CA PHE A 385 0.82 -7.40 -19.55
C PHE A 385 0.90 -6.34 -20.64
N LYS A 386 1.30 -6.72 -21.85
CA LYS A 386 1.26 -5.82 -23.01
C LYS A 386 -0.15 -5.31 -23.25
N SER A 387 -1.12 -6.22 -23.27
CA SER A 387 -2.52 -5.88 -23.46
C SER A 387 -3.09 -5.07 -22.28
N LEU A 388 -2.70 -5.37 -21.02
CA LEU A 388 -3.11 -4.60 -19.86
C LEU A 388 -2.65 -3.13 -19.97
N VAL A 389 -1.38 -2.93 -20.24
CA VAL A 389 -0.77 -1.60 -20.38
C VAL A 389 -1.44 -0.81 -21.51
N LEU A 390 -1.57 -1.42 -22.69
CA LEU A 390 -2.17 -0.77 -23.86
C LEU A 390 -3.66 -0.47 -23.67
N ASN A 391 -4.43 -1.43 -23.14
CA ASN A 391 -5.85 -1.20 -22.90
C ASN A 391 -6.12 -0.22 -21.76
N MET A 392 -5.25 -0.12 -20.75
CA MET A 392 -5.36 0.91 -19.73
C MET A 392 -5.15 2.29 -20.35
N TYR A 393 -4.16 2.43 -21.21
CA TYR A 393 -3.95 3.65 -21.96
C TYR A 393 -5.15 4.02 -22.83
N MET A 394 -5.70 3.06 -23.59
CA MET A 394 -6.88 3.27 -24.42
C MET A 394 -8.12 3.62 -23.60
N TYR A 395 -8.28 3.01 -22.43
CA TYR A 395 -9.36 3.33 -21.50
C TYR A 395 -9.27 4.79 -21.04
N ILE A 396 -8.09 5.23 -20.63
CA ILE A 396 -7.81 6.61 -20.22
C ILE A 396 -8.11 7.56 -21.38
N LYS A 397 -7.59 7.26 -22.57
CA LYS A 397 -7.87 8.09 -23.76
C LYS A 397 -9.34 8.24 -24.05
N ARG A 398 -10.07 7.12 -24.19
CA ARG A 398 -11.50 7.14 -24.54
C ARG A 398 -12.35 7.93 -23.55
N ASN A 399 -11.91 7.99 -22.30
CA ASN A 399 -12.62 8.73 -21.26
C ASN A 399 -12.13 10.18 -21.11
N ILE A 400 -10.87 10.48 -21.47
CA ILE A 400 -10.31 11.85 -21.48
C ILE A 400 -10.71 12.61 -22.73
N LEU A 401 -10.67 11.99 -23.91
CA LEU A 401 -11.00 12.64 -25.18
C LEU A 401 -12.51 12.82 -25.43
N LYS A 402 -13.36 12.41 -24.49
CA LYS A 402 -14.72 12.95 -24.40
C LYS A 402 -14.75 14.39 -23.86
N VAL A 403 -13.63 14.91 -23.44
CA VAL A 403 -13.45 16.32 -23.10
C VAL A 403 -13.37 17.09 -24.42
N ASP A 404 -14.17 18.14 -24.52
CA ASP A 404 -14.30 19.03 -25.67
C ASP A 404 -12.91 19.43 -26.21
N GLU A 405 -12.70 19.29 -27.51
CA GLU A 405 -11.45 19.61 -28.18
C GLU A 405 -11.05 21.08 -27.97
N GLU A 406 -12.04 21.98 -27.95
CA GLU A 406 -11.85 23.39 -27.64
C GLU A 406 -11.31 23.64 -26.22
N PHE A 407 -11.63 22.75 -25.28
CA PHE A 407 -11.12 22.76 -23.93
C PHE A 407 -9.67 22.23 -23.86
N LEU A 408 -9.33 21.20 -24.64
CA LEU A 408 -7.96 20.67 -24.72
C LEU A 408 -6.99 21.72 -25.28
N LEU A 409 -7.41 22.54 -26.24
CA LEU A 409 -6.62 23.64 -26.82
C LEU A 409 -6.23 24.73 -25.83
N GLN A 410 -6.89 24.82 -24.67
CA GLN A 410 -6.48 25.73 -23.60
C GLN A 410 -5.21 25.27 -22.86
N TYR A 411 -4.86 23.99 -22.95
CA TYR A 411 -3.77 23.37 -22.21
C TYR A 411 -2.68 22.75 -23.10
N PHE A 412 -3.05 22.43 -24.35
CA PHE A 412 -2.16 21.81 -25.35
C PHE A 412 -2.18 22.60 -26.65
N THR A 413 -1.09 22.57 -27.37
CA THR A 413 -1.06 23.08 -28.76
C THR A 413 -1.72 22.08 -29.71
N GLU A 414 -2.19 22.55 -30.86
CA GLU A 414 -2.73 21.66 -31.90
C GLU A 414 -1.70 20.57 -32.29
N GLU A 415 -0.42 20.92 -32.38
CA GLU A 415 0.64 19.98 -32.70
C GLU A 415 0.80 18.90 -31.63
N GLU A 416 0.67 19.26 -30.33
CA GLU A 416 0.70 18.29 -29.23
C GLU A 416 -0.48 17.33 -29.29
N ILE A 417 -1.69 17.83 -29.64
CA ILE A 417 -2.90 17.03 -29.78
C ILE A 417 -2.79 16.09 -30.98
N ILE A 418 -2.33 16.58 -32.13
CA ILE A 418 -2.14 15.76 -33.34
C ILE A 418 -1.12 14.65 -33.08
N LYS A 419 0.04 14.99 -32.55
CA LYS A 419 1.07 14.00 -32.19
C LYS A 419 0.57 12.96 -31.19
N TYR A 420 -0.20 13.38 -30.24
CA TYR A 420 -0.83 12.52 -29.24
C TYR A 420 -1.82 11.54 -29.90
N ASN A 421 -2.63 12.00 -30.84
CA ASN A 421 -3.58 11.16 -31.59
C ASN A 421 -2.84 10.17 -32.50
N GLU A 422 -1.78 10.58 -33.21
CA GLU A 422 -0.98 9.71 -34.08
C GLU A 422 -0.31 8.58 -33.30
N GLU A 423 0.25 8.87 -32.12
CA GLU A 423 0.86 7.85 -31.25
C GLU A 423 -0.18 6.82 -30.78
N ILE A 424 -1.41 7.21 -30.64
CA ILE A 424 -2.51 6.35 -30.22
C ILE A 424 -2.98 5.47 -31.36
N ASP A 425 -3.16 6.01 -32.56
CA ASP A 425 -3.55 5.25 -33.73
C ASP A 425 -2.48 4.21 -34.11
N GLU A 426 -1.20 4.52 -33.82
CA GLU A 426 -0.11 3.55 -33.93
C GLU A 426 -0.21 2.44 -32.90
N LEU A 427 -0.60 2.74 -31.66
CA LEU A 427 -0.80 1.76 -30.60
C LEU A 427 -2.05 0.89 -30.84
N GLU A 428 -3.15 1.47 -31.34
CA GLU A 428 -4.34 0.71 -31.74
C GLU A 428 -4.00 -0.34 -32.81
N ARG A 429 -3.23 0.04 -33.81
CA ARG A 429 -2.75 -0.87 -34.87
C ARG A 429 -1.82 -2.00 -34.38
N LYS A 430 -1.24 -1.86 -33.19
CA LYS A 430 -0.40 -2.89 -32.56
C LYS A 430 -1.18 -3.84 -31.65
N ILE A 431 -2.44 -3.50 -31.32
CA ILE A 431 -3.34 -4.33 -30.50
C ILE A 431 -4.11 -5.34 -31.37
N ASP A 432 -4.45 -4.97 -32.62
CA ASP A 432 -5.06 -5.85 -33.62
C ASP A 432 -3.98 -6.80 -34.22
#